data_7173412e9ef06cd2d3d98ea19e82ed30
#
_entry.id   7173412e9ef06cd2d3d98ea19e82ed30
#
_cell.length_a   1.000
_cell.length_b   1.000
_cell.length_c   1.000
_cell.angle_alpha   90.00
_cell.angle_beta   90.00
_cell.angle_gamma   90.00
#
_symmetry.space_group_name_H-M   'P 1'
#
loop_
_entity.id
_entity.type
_entity.pdbx_description
1 polymer ?
#
loop_
_entity_poly.entity_id
_entity_poly.type
_entity_poly.pdbx_seq_one_letter_code
_entity_poly.pdbx_strand_id
1 'polypeptide(L)'
;MRRILQNGIENPVLVDKYMMGSELEVDVISDGRDVLIPGVMQHIERAGVHSGDSIAVYPPYNISDIMMHRIIECSEKLALSLGTKGLVNIQYLIWQNELYVIEVNPRASRTVPYISKVTGVPMVDLATQVMTGTAVRDLGFGTGLCKAPPYFAVKVPVFSFEKLTDANSYLGPEMKSTGEVLGIGRTLNEALFKGLTAAGLSPAALAPGKETGVFLSVEEHDR
;
A
#
# COMPACT_ATOMS: atom_id res chain seq x y z
N MET A 1 24.48 -10.10 -4.19
CA MET A 1 24.85 -11.50 -3.92
C MET A 1 26.28 -11.69 -3.41
N ARG A 2 27.38 -11.29 -4.13
CA ARG A 2 28.75 -11.49 -3.63
C ARG A 2 29.02 -10.95 -2.21
N ARG A 3 28.52 -9.75 -1.86
CA ARG A 3 28.68 -9.18 -0.50
C ARG A 3 27.95 -9.96 0.58
N ILE A 4 26.77 -10.50 0.26
CA ILE A 4 25.98 -11.29 1.19
C ILE A 4 26.69 -12.61 1.51
N LEU A 5 27.24 -13.29 0.48
CA LEU A 5 27.94 -14.56 0.63
C LEU A 5 29.29 -14.44 1.36
N GLN A 6 29.92 -13.25 1.37
CA GLN A 6 31.18 -13.00 2.06
C GLN A 6 31.08 -12.86 3.57
N ASN A 7 29.86 -12.59 4.09
CA ASN A 7 29.66 -12.33 5.53
C ASN A 7 29.20 -13.54 6.34
N GLY A 8 29.32 -14.77 5.79
CA GLY A 8 28.97 -16.00 6.49
C GLY A 8 27.48 -16.05 6.84
N ILE A 9 26.64 -16.55 5.92
CA ILE A 9 25.20 -16.63 6.10
C ILE A 9 24.85 -17.91 6.83
N GLU A 10 24.26 -17.79 8.02
CA GLU A 10 23.73 -18.92 8.77
C GLU A 10 22.40 -19.45 8.21
N ASN A 11 21.64 -18.60 7.50
CA ASN A 11 20.32 -18.92 6.93
C ASN A 11 20.33 -18.94 5.40
N PRO A 12 19.51 -19.77 4.75
CA PRO A 12 19.38 -19.79 3.31
C PRO A 12 18.89 -18.43 2.76
N VAL A 13 19.44 -18.03 1.61
CA VAL A 13 19.05 -16.79 0.92
C VAL A 13 17.99 -17.10 -0.12
N LEU A 14 16.85 -16.45 -0.01
CA LEU A 14 15.81 -16.48 -1.03
C LEU A 14 16.23 -15.62 -2.23
N VAL A 15 16.10 -16.16 -3.44
CA VAL A 15 16.40 -15.47 -4.68
C VAL A 15 15.19 -15.62 -5.60
N ASP A 16 14.48 -14.53 -5.82
CA ASP A 16 13.31 -14.48 -6.68
C ASP A 16 13.59 -13.73 -7.98
N LYS A 17 12.76 -14.00 -9.00
CA LYS A 17 12.75 -13.21 -10.22
C LYS A 17 12.20 -11.82 -9.92
N TYR A 18 12.97 -10.78 -10.27
CA TYR A 18 12.46 -9.42 -10.22
C TYR A 18 11.45 -9.19 -11.35
N MET A 19 10.24 -8.76 -10.98
CA MET A 19 9.15 -8.46 -11.90
C MET A 19 8.74 -6.99 -11.74
N MET A 20 8.82 -6.24 -12.84
CA MET A 20 8.41 -4.83 -12.88
C MET A 20 6.89 -4.75 -13.12
N GLY A 21 6.13 -4.67 -12.04
CA GLY A 21 4.67 -4.60 -12.06
C GLY A 21 4.12 -3.59 -11.07
N SER A 22 2.81 -3.50 -11.01
CA SER A 22 2.10 -2.66 -10.04
C SER A 22 1.91 -3.42 -8.75
N GLU A 23 2.35 -2.87 -7.64
CA GLU A 23 2.12 -3.43 -6.31
C GLU A 23 0.79 -2.95 -5.73
N LEU A 24 0.14 -3.86 -5.01
CA LEU A 24 -1.08 -3.58 -4.26
C LEU A 24 -0.99 -4.16 -2.86
N GLU A 25 -1.73 -3.56 -1.95
CA GLU A 25 -1.79 -3.97 -0.57
C GLU A 25 -3.25 -4.09 -0.13
N VAL A 26 -3.57 -5.16 0.61
CA VAL A 26 -4.89 -5.43 1.15
C VAL A 26 -4.78 -5.77 2.62
N ASP A 27 -5.47 -5.03 3.46
CA ASP A 27 -5.65 -5.38 4.87
C ASP A 27 -7.02 -6.04 5.05
N VAL A 28 -7.04 -7.21 5.66
CA VAL A 28 -8.22 -8.06 5.85
C VAL A 28 -8.45 -8.28 7.34
N ILE A 29 -9.72 -8.23 7.77
CA ILE A 29 -10.15 -8.76 9.07
C ILE A 29 -10.78 -10.12 8.82
N SER A 30 -10.35 -11.16 9.54
CA SER A 30 -10.88 -12.53 9.42
C SER A 30 -11.22 -13.12 10.77
N ASP A 31 -12.32 -13.87 10.85
CA ASP A 31 -12.67 -14.70 12.01
C ASP A 31 -12.44 -16.21 11.78
N GLY A 32 -11.86 -16.55 10.61
CA GLY A 32 -11.63 -17.92 10.15
C GLY A 32 -12.83 -18.55 9.42
N ARG A 33 -13.94 -17.79 9.23
CA ARG A 33 -15.14 -18.21 8.47
C ARG A 33 -15.55 -17.15 7.45
N ASP A 34 -15.55 -15.89 7.88
CA ASP A 34 -15.86 -14.74 7.07
C ASP A 34 -14.70 -13.75 7.09
N VAL A 35 -14.65 -12.87 6.09
CA VAL A 35 -13.67 -11.79 6.01
C VAL A 35 -14.35 -10.45 5.79
N LEU A 36 -13.71 -9.37 6.23
CA LEU A 36 -14.05 -8.00 5.89
C LEU A 36 -12.81 -7.35 5.28
N ILE A 37 -12.96 -6.78 4.08
CA ILE A 37 -11.90 -6.10 3.33
C ILE A 37 -12.32 -4.64 3.20
N PRO A 38 -11.76 -3.71 3.99
CA PRO A 38 -12.10 -2.28 3.91
C PRO A 38 -11.78 -1.66 2.57
N GLY A 39 -10.70 -2.12 1.91
CA GLY A 39 -10.32 -1.66 0.59
C GLY A 39 -9.01 -2.25 0.11
N VAL A 40 -8.74 -2.02 -1.17
CA VAL A 40 -7.48 -2.36 -1.85
C VAL A 40 -6.73 -1.09 -2.12
N MET A 41 -5.45 -1.04 -1.78
CA MET A 41 -4.56 0.10 -2.04
C MET A 41 -3.61 -0.24 -3.16
N GLN A 42 -3.32 0.73 -4.02
CA GLN A 42 -2.36 0.59 -5.11
C GLN A 42 -1.16 1.50 -4.89
N HIS A 43 0.05 0.98 -5.05
CA HIS A 43 1.27 1.78 -4.98
C HIS A 43 1.55 2.48 -6.32
N ILE A 44 2.09 3.69 -6.26
CA ILE A 44 2.52 4.45 -7.44
C ILE A 44 3.95 4.04 -7.83
N GLU A 45 4.81 3.81 -6.83
CA GLU A 45 6.19 3.43 -7.06
C GLU A 45 6.29 2.04 -7.70
N ARG A 46 7.41 1.83 -8.37
CA ARG A 46 7.76 0.54 -8.97
C ARG A 46 7.87 -0.56 -7.90
N ALA A 47 7.67 -1.80 -8.32
CA ALA A 47 7.85 -2.96 -7.49
C ALA A 47 9.25 -3.03 -6.85
N GLY A 48 9.30 -3.47 -5.58
CA GLY A 48 10.53 -3.58 -4.81
C GLY A 48 10.86 -2.36 -3.95
N VAL A 49 10.02 -1.33 -3.94
CA VAL A 49 10.05 -0.26 -2.94
C VAL A 49 9.24 -0.69 -1.72
N HIS A 50 9.79 -0.50 -0.53
CA HIS A 50 9.07 -0.85 0.71
C HIS A 50 7.71 -0.13 0.79
N SER A 51 6.65 -0.84 1.17
CA SER A 51 5.27 -0.30 1.20
C SER A 51 5.12 0.95 2.08
N GLY A 52 5.92 1.07 3.15
CA GLY A 52 5.99 2.28 3.98
C GLY A 52 6.52 3.50 3.25
N ASP A 53 7.37 3.30 2.24
CA ASP A 53 8.02 4.35 1.46
C ASP A 53 7.27 4.66 0.15
N SER A 54 6.25 3.87 -0.17
CA SER A 54 5.45 4.05 -1.38
C SER A 54 4.25 4.96 -1.13
N ILE A 55 3.93 5.75 -2.16
CA ILE A 55 2.67 6.48 -2.23
C ILE A 55 1.57 5.45 -2.49
N ALA A 56 0.60 5.33 -1.57
CA ALA A 56 -0.52 4.42 -1.70
C ALA A 56 -1.81 5.18 -2.03
N VAL A 57 -2.49 4.73 -3.07
CA VAL A 57 -3.75 5.30 -3.57
C VAL A 57 -4.92 4.40 -3.22
N TYR A 58 -5.98 4.99 -2.72
CA TYR A 58 -7.26 4.33 -2.46
C TYR A 58 -8.43 5.17 -2.99
N PRO A 59 -9.42 4.58 -3.70
CA PRO A 59 -9.36 3.24 -4.29
C PRO A 59 -8.32 3.14 -5.42
N PRO A 60 -7.95 1.93 -5.88
CA PRO A 60 -7.04 1.75 -7.01
C PRO A 60 -7.54 2.49 -8.25
N TYR A 61 -6.61 3.01 -9.06
CA TYR A 61 -6.97 3.92 -10.16
C TYR A 61 -6.88 3.33 -11.56
N ASN A 62 -6.16 2.22 -11.74
CA ASN A 62 -5.96 1.58 -13.04
C ASN A 62 -6.05 0.04 -13.00
N ILE A 63 -6.83 -0.50 -12.08
CA ILE A 63 -7.07 -1.94 -11.94
C ILE A 63 -8.40 -2.29 -12.57
N SER A 64 -8.42 -3.28 -13.46
CA SER A 64 -9.67 -3.76 -14.07
C SER A 64 -10.56 -4.48 -13.07
N ASP A 65 -11.87 -4.49 -13.30
CA ASP A 65 -12.84 -5.17 -12.43
C ASP A 65 -12.53 -6.68 -12.32
N ILE A 66 -12.06 -7.30 -13.40
CA ILE A 66 -11.67 -8.72 -13.41
C ILE A 66 -10.50 -8.95 -12.46
N MET A 67 -9.48 -8.08 -12.51
CA MET A 67 -8.31 -8.19 -11.64
C MET A 67 -8.68 -7.88 -10.19
N MET A 68 -9.53 -6.88 -9.97
CA MET A 68 -10.05 -6.55 -8.64
C MET A 68 -10.78 -7.77 -8.03
N HIS A 69 -11.62 -8.45 -8.81
CA HIS A 69 -12.30 -9.65 -8.36
C HIS A 69 -11.34 -10.77 -7.96
N ARG A 70 -10.28 -10.99 -8.76
CA ARG A 70 -9.21 -11.96 -8.45
C ARG A 70 -8.48 -11.61 -7.15
N ILE A 71 -8.18 -10.33 -6.92
CA ILE A 71 -7.51 -9.86 -5.69
C ILE A 71 -8.38 -10.17 -4.48
N ILE A 72 -9.68 -9.83 -4.54
CA ILE A 72 -10.62 -10.07 -3.43
C ILE A 72 -10.74 -11.57 -3.15
N GLU A 73 -11.02 -12.38 -4.17
CA GLU A 73 -11.15 -13.84 -4.03
C GLU A 73 -9.86 -14.48 -3.47
N CYS A 74 -8.70 -14.04 -3.94
CA CYS A 74 -7.41 -14.51 -3.43
C CYS A 74 -7.21 -14.11 -1.96
N SER A 75 -7.56 -12.86 -1.60
CA SER A 75 -7.43 -12.36 -0.23
C SER A 75 -8.31 -13.13 0.75
N GLU A 76 -9.56 -13.42 0.37
CA GLU A 76 -10.48 -14.25 1.15
C GLU A 76 -9.92 -15.66 1.36
N LYS A 77 -9.50 -16.32 0.26
CA LYS A 77 -8.93 -17.66 0.32
C LYS A 77 -7.68 -17.74 1.21
N LEU A 78 -6.77 -16.79 1.09
CA LEU A 78 -5.56 -16.75 1.88
C LEU A 78 -5.86 -16.54 3.38
N ALA A 79 -6.69 -15.55 3.72
CA ALA A 79 -7.03 -15.26 5.10
C ALA A 79 -7.73 -16.46 5.78
N LEU A 80 -8.66 -17.11 5.09
CA LEU A 80 -9.38 -18.28 5.59
C LEU A 80 -8.49 -19.52 5.69
N SER A 81 -7.62 -19.77 4.69
CA SER A 81 -6.72 -20.93 4.67
C SER A 81 -5.67 -20.88 5.80
N LEU A 82 -5.26 -19.68 6.19
CA LEU A 82 -4.35 -19.47 7.32
C LEU A 82 -5.05 -19.65 8.69
N GLY A 83 -6.38 -19.74 8.71
CA GLY A 83 -7.16 -19.82 9.93
C GLY A 83 -6.97 -18.60 10.86
N THR A 84 -6.59 -17.45 10.28
CA THR A 84 -6.29 -16.26 11.06
C THR A 84 -7.56 -15.67 11.67
N LYS A 85 -7.46 -15.28 12.95
CA LYS A 85 -8.46 -14.47 13.63
C LYS A 85 -7.87 -13.12 13.98
N GLY A 86 -8.41 -12.07 13.36
CA GLY A 86 -7.89 -10.71 13.45
C GLY A 86 -7.41 -10.19 12.10
N LEU A 87 -6.30 -9.45 12.09
CA LEU A 87 -5.77 -8.77 10.90
C LEU A 87 -4.81 -9.66 10.09
N VAL A 88 -4.95 -9.56 8.78
CA VAL A 88 -4.03 -10.12 7.79
C VAL A 88 -3.69 -9.04 6.77
N ASN A 89 -2.43 -8.81 6.55
CA ASN A 89 -1.94 -7.96 5.48
C ASN A 89 -1.42 -8.83 4.33
N ILE A 90 -1.83 -8.50 3.11
CA ILE A 90 -1.44 -9.25 1.91
C ILE A 90 -0.90 -8.25 0.89
N GLN A 91 0.29 -8.53 0.38
CA GLN A 91 0.92 -7.75 -0.68
C GLN A 91 0.91 -8.52 -1.98
N TYR A 92 0.47 -7.84 -3.03
CA TYR A 92 0.31 -8.38 -4.37
C TYR A 92 1.15 -7.62 -5.38
N LEU A 93 1.49 -8.31 -6.46
CA LEU A 93 2.08 -7.74 -7.66
C LEU A 93 1.23 -8.15 -8.87
N ILE A 94 0.87 -7.17 -9.70
CA ILE A 94 0.30 -7.44 -11.02
C ILE A 94 1.41 -7.26 -12.04
N TRP A 95 1.73 -8.33 -12.76
CA TRP A 95 2.71 -8.33 -13.82
C TRP A 95 2.21 -9.12 -15.02
N GLN A 96 2.25 -8.53 -16.22
CA GLN A 96 1.75 -9.13 -17.46
C GLN A 96 0.29 -9.65 -17.35
N ASN A 97 -0.56 -8.88 -16.66
CA ASN A 97 -1.97 -9.21 -16.40
C ASN A 97 -2.21 -10.47 -15.54
N GLU A 98 -1.18 -10.92 -14.82
CA GLU A 98 -1.27 -12.00 -13.85
C GLU A 98 -1.05 -11.47 -12.42
N LEU A 99 -1.76 -12.07 -11.47
CA LEU A 99 -1.70 -11.73 -10.04
C LEU A 99 -0.70 -12.63 -9.33
N TYR A 100 0.25 -12.03 -8.63
CA TYR A 100 1.24 -12.70 -7.80
C TYR A 100 1.09 -12.26 -6.36
N VAL A 101 1.25 -13.19 -5.42
CA VAL A 101 1.34 -12.90 -3.99
C VAL A 101 2.82 -12.67 -3.65
N ILE A 102 3.14 -11.51 -3.10
CA ILE A 102 4.50 -11.20 -2.62
C ILE A 102 4.68 -11.78 -1.22
N GLU A 103 3.78 -11.39 -0.31
CA GLU A 103 3.81 -11.87 1.07
C GLU A 103 2.44 -11.80 1.74
N VAL A 104 2.26 -12.62 2.77
CA VAL A 104 1.08 -12.63 3.64
C VAL A 104 1.54 -12.53 5.10
N ASN A 105 1.07 -11.50 5.77
CA ASN A 105 1.46 -11.19 7.14
C ASN A 105 0.23 -11.26 8.07
N PRO A 106 0.06 -12.30 8.90
CA PRO A 106 -1.06 -12.37 9.86
C PRO A 106 -0.82 -11.45 11.06
N ARG A 107 -0.82 -10.17 10.82
CA ARG A 107 -0.62 -9.08 11.78
C ARG A 107 -1.20 -7.78 11.25
N ALA A 108 -1.32 -6.76 12.11
CA ALA A 108 -1.58 -5.40 11.67
C ALA A 108 -0.44 -4.88 10.78
N SER A 109 -0.80 -4.18 9.72
CA SER A 109 0.12 -3.46 8.83
C SER A 109 0.27 -2.01 9.27
N ARG A 110 1.21 -1.30 8.64
CA ARG A 110 1.37 0.15 8.81
C ARG A 110 0.29 0.95 8.09
N THR A 111 -0.37 0.35 7.11
CA THR A 111 -1.47 0.97 6.36
C THR A 111 -2.82 0.89 7.08
N VAL A 112 -2.96 0.09 8.13
CA VAL A 112 -4.19 -0.02 8.93
C VAL A 112 -4.71 1.34 9.43
N PRO A 113 -3.91 2.25 9.99
CA PRO A 113 -4.40 3.58 10.39
C PRO A 113 -4.90 4.40 9.21
N TYR A 114 -4.21 4.34 8.08
CA TYR A 114 -4.59 5.02 6.85
C TYR A 114 -5.92 4.49 6.31
N ILE A 115 -6.01 3.17 6.05
CA ILE A 115 -7.22 2.58 5.48
C ILE A 115 -8.42 2.71 6.41
N SER A 116 -8.23 2.61 7.72
CA SER A 116 -9.29 2.85 8.71
C SER A 116 -9.83 4.26 8.62
N LYS A 117 -8.95 5.26 8.49
CA LYS A 117 -9.34 6.67 8.42
C LYS A 117 -10.09 6.99 7.13
N VAL A 118 -9.63 6.46 5.99
CA VAL A 118 -10.21 6.81 4.68
C VAL A 118 -11.47 6.02 4.36
N THR A 119 -11.67 4.86 4.96
CA THR A 119 -12.88 4.04 4.76
C THR A 119 -13.93 4.24 5.84
N GLY A 120 -13.53 4.77 7.00
CA GLY A 120 -14.38 4.85 8.19
C GLY A 120 -14.58 3.51 8.89
N VAL A 121 -13.83 2.47 8.50
CA VAL A 121 -13.84 1.14 9.14
C VAL A 121 -12.80 1.09 10.24
N PRO A 122 -13.18 1.05 11.54
CA PRO A 122 -12.23 1.07 12.65
C PRO A 122 -11.55 -0.29 12.82
N MET A 123 -10.59 -0.59 11.95
CA MET A 123 -10.04 -1.93 11.77
C MET A 123 -9.46 -2.53 13.05
N VAL A 124 -8.77 -1.74 13.87
CA VAL A 124 -8.16 -2.24 15.11
C VAL A 124 -9.23 -2.67 16.11
N ASP A 125 -10.28 -1.85 16.27
CA ASP A 125 -11.39 -2.17 17.17
C ASP A 125 -12.13 -3.42 16.71
N LEU A 126 -12.46 -3.51 15.40
CA LEU A 126 -13.14 -4.65 14.82
C LEU A 126 -12.31 -5.93 14.92
N ALA A 127 -11.03 -5.85 14.61
CA ALA A 127 -10.13 -6.99 14.76
C ALA A 127 -10.03 -7.46 16.22
N THR A 128 -10.01 -6.53 17.18
CA THR A 128 -10.02 -6.86 18.60
C THR A 128 -11.30 -7.59 18.99
N GLN A 129 -12.46 -7.14 18.53
CA GLN A 129 -13.74 -7.82 18.74
C GLN A 129 -13.73 -9.24 18.15
N VAL A 130 -13.18 -9.40 16.94
CA VAL A 130 -13.05 -10.71 16.30
C VAL A 130 -12.12 -11.64 17.12
N MET A 131 -10.98 -11.14 17.57
CA MET A 131 -10.04 -11.91 18.41
C MET A 131 -10.66 -12.32 19.75
N THR A 132 -11.62 -11.55 20.25
CA THR A 132 -12.38 -11.87 21.48
C THR A 132 -13.63 -12.70 21.25
N GLY A 133 -13.93 -13.08 20.00
CA GLY A 133 -14.95 -14.07 19.65
C GLY A 133 -16.17 -13.53 18.89
N THR A 134 -16.25 -12.24 18.56
CA THR A 134 -17.31 -11.68 17.73
C THR A 134 -17.11 -12.15 16.27
N ALA A 135 -18.19 -12.62 15.63
CA ALA A 135 -18.09 -13.00 14.21
C ALA A 135 -18.04 -11.75 13.32
N VAL A 136 -17.32 -11.84 12.19
CA VAL A 136 -17.19 -10.72 11.23
C VAL A 136 -18.55 -10.23 10.77
N ARG A 137 -19.50 -11.13 10.50
CA ARG A 137 -20.87 -10.80 10.08
C ARG A 137 -21.66 -9.95 11.10
N ASP A 138 -21.29 -10.00 12.39
CA ASP A 138 -21.96 -9.33 13.48
C ASP A 138 -21.33 -7.95 13.79
N LEU A 139 -20.28 -7.56 13.08
CA LEU A 139 -19.58 -6.28 13.28
C LEU A 139 -20.31 -5.06 12.72
N GLY A 140 -21.38 -5.26 11.93
CA GLY A 140 -22.17 -4.16 11.34
C GLY A 140 -21.60 -3.54 10.06
N PHE A 141 -20.51 -4.10 9.51
CA PHE A 141 -19.88 -3.62 8.28
C PHE A 141 -20.10 -4.58 7.09
N GLY A 142 -20.80 -5.70 7.28
CA GLY A 142 -20.99 -6.75 6.29
C GLY A 142 -19.77 -7.67 6.18
N THR A 143 -19.69 -8.42 5.09
CA THR A 143 -18.58 -9.33 4.76
C THR A 143 -18.04 -9.03 3.37
N GLY A 144 -16.81 -9.46 3.08
CA GLY A 144 -16.14 -9.21 1.81
C GLY A 144 -15.66 -7.77 1.65
N LEU A 145 -15.62 -7.27 0.42
CA LEU A 145 -15.15 -5.91 0.11
C LEU A 145 -16.18 -4.84 0.48
N CYS A 146 -15.75 -3.87 1.27
CA CYS A 146 -16.55 -2.68 1.58
C CYS A 146 -16.73 -1.78 0.34
N LYS A 147 -17.84 -1.05 0.32
CA LYS A 147 -18.07 -0.04 -0.72
C LYS A 147 -17.05 1.10 -0.61
N ALA A 148 -16.38 1.42 -1.71
CA ALA A 148 -15.47 2.54 -1.75
C ALA A 148 -16.18 3.89 -1.57
N PRO A 149 -15.58 4.85 -0.88
CA PRO A 149 -16.11 6.21 -0.77
C PRO A 149 -16.03 6.94 -2.12
N PRO A 150 -16.82 8.02 -2.33
CA PRO A 150 -16.83 8.77 -3.59
C PRO A 150 -15.68 9.79 -3.70
N TYR A 151 -14.50 9.42 -3.26
CA TYR A 151 -13.28 10.24 -3.32
C TYR A 151 -12.04 9.37 -3.41
N PHE A 152 -10.94 9.98 -3.81
CA PHE A 152 -9.61 9.38 -3.73
C PHE A 152 -8.92 9.84 -2.45
N ALA A 153 -8.17 8.92 -1.86
CA ALA A 153 -7.26 9.19 -0.77
C ALA A 153 -5.86 8.72 -1.15
N VAL A 154 -4.85 9.50 -0.79
CA VAL A 154 -3.46 9.23 -1.11
C VAL A 154 -2.63 9.34 0.15
N LYS A 155 -1.97 8.26 0.53
CA LYS A 155 -0.94 8.25 1.55
C LYS A 155 0.38 8.66 0.90
N VAL A 156 1.04 9.69 1.41
CA VAL A 156 2.37 10.12 0.94
C VAL A 156 3.37 9.95 2.07
N PRO A 157 4.47 9.21 1.86
CA PRO A 157 5.52 9.07 2.88
C PRO A 157 6.27 10.38 3.09
N VAL A 158 6.76 10.59 4.31
CA VAL A 158 7.60 11.72 4.67
C VAL A 158 9.00 11.20 4.99
N PHE A 159 10.02 11.81 4.40
CA PHE A 159 11.41 11.46 4.59
C PHE A 159 12.16 12.57 5.32
N SER A 160 13.16 12.20 6.11
CA SER A 160 14.02 13.13 6.85
C SER A 160 15.44 13.18 6.26
N PHE A 161 15.58 13.00 4.94
CA PHE A 161 16.91 13.00 4.28
C PHE A 161 17.68 14.31 4.47
N GLU A 162 16.99 15.44 4.57
CA GLU A 162 17.62 16.74 4.85
C GLU A 162 18.37 16.76 6.19
N LYS A 163 17.93 15.94 7.16
CA LYS A 163 18.55 15.81 8.48
C LYS A 163 19.60 14.69 8.53
N LEU A 164 19.57 13.77 7.56
CA LEU A 164 20.40 12.57 7.49
C LEU A 164 21.22 12.61 6.19
N THR A 165 22.14 13.56 6.10
CA THR A 165 22.93 13.87 4.89
C THR A 165 23.74 12.68 4.36
N ASP A 166 24.14 11.75 5.24
CA ASP A 166 24.89 10.55 4.85
C ASP A 166 24.00 9.36 4.47
N ALA A 167 22.67 9.50 4.56
CA ALA A 167 21.75 8.43 4.22
C ALA A 167 21.54 8.32 2.71
N ASN A 168 21.59 7.09 2.19
CA ASN A 168 21.25 6.83 0.81
C ASN A 168 19.74 7.10 0.57
N SER A 169 19.42 8.06 -0.29
CA SER A 169 18.05 8.47 -0.60
C SER A 169 17.32 7.58 -1.62
N TYR A 170 18.00 6.63 -2.28
CA TYR A 170 17.36 5.71 -3.20
C TYR A 170 16.39 4.78 -2.47
N LEU A 171 15.13 4.74 -2.93
CA LEU A 171 14.11 3.84 -2.38
C LEU A 171 14.37 2.41 -2.82
N GLY A 172 14.10 1.48 -1.92
CA GLY A 172 14.33 0.05 -2.10
C GLY A 172 13.57 -0.77 -1.07
N PRO A 173 13.98 -2.02 -0.81
CA PRO A 173 13.26 -2.92 0.09
C PRO A 173 13.33 -2.53 1.57
N GLU A 174 14.24 -1.63 1.95
CA GLU A 174 14.36 -1.14 3.30
C GLU A 174 13.54 0.15 3.49
N MET A 175 12.78 0.22 4.59
CA MET A 175 12.00 1.40 4.92
C MET A 175 12.87 2.56 5.37
N LYS A 176 12.66 3.74 4.77
CA LYS A 176 13.39 4.99 5.04
C LYS A 176 12.51 6.15 5.47
N SER A 177 11.20 6.04 5.26
CA SER A 177 10.24 7.06 5.68
C SER A 177 10.17 7.17 7.20
N THR A 178 9.98 8.39 7.69
CA THR A 178 9.90 8.73 9.11
C THR A 178 8.49 9.14 9.53
N GLY A 179 7.57 9.25 8.58
CA GLY A 179 6.18 9.60 8.79
C GLY A 179 5.39 9.46 7.51
N GLU A 180 4.12 9.79 7.58
CA GLU A 180 3.21 9.79 6.44
C GLU A 180 2.15 10.88 6.58
N VAL A 181 1.64 11.35 5.45
CA VAL A 181 0.56 12.32 5.37
C VAL A 181 -0.54 11.82 4.45
N LEU A 182 -1.74 12.38 4.60
CA LEU A 182 -2.93 11.99 3.86
C LEU A 182 -3.41 13.16 3.00
N GLY A 183 -3.59 12.91 1.70
CA GLY A 183 -4.33 13.77 0.79
C GLY A 183 -5.68 13.14 0.43
N ILE A 184 -6.76 13.95 0.45
CA ILE A 184 -8.10 13.52 0.01
C ILE A 184 -8.61 14.49 -1.04
N GLY A 185 -9.16 13.96 -2.14
CA GLY A 185 -9.70 14.76 -3.24
C GLY A 185 -10.80 14.04 -4.00
N ARG A 186 -11.55 14.78 -4.80
CA ARG A 186 -12.56 14.20 -5.70
C ARG A 186 -11.94 13.47 -6.88
N THR A 187 -10.72 13.86 -7.23
CA THR A 187 -9.90 13.21 -8.27
C THR A 187 -8.58 12.75 -7.66
N LEU A 188 -7.94 11.79 -8.32
CA LEU A 188 -6.61 11.33 -7.93
C LEU A 188 -5.59 12.49 -7.89
N ASN A 189 -5.59 13.33 -8.93
CA ASN A 189 -4.67 14.47 -9.01
C ASN A 189 -4.85 15.46 -7.85
N GLU A 190 -6.09 15.73 -7.45
CA GLU A 190 -6.38 16.60 -6.29
C GLU A 190 -5.86 15.97 -4.99
N ALA A 191 -6.12 14.67 -4.78
CA ALA A 191 -5.66 13.96 -3.60
C ALA A 191 -4.13 13.91 -3.54
N LEU A 192 -3.48 13.59 -4.67
CA LEU A 192 -2.03 13.54 -4.79
C LEU A 192 -1.40 14.91 -4.53
N PHE A 193 -1.93 15.98 -5.14
CA PHE A 193 -1.47 17.35 -4.92
C PHE A 193 -1.50 17.73 -3.44
N LYS A 194 -2.63 17.46 -2.77
CA LYS A 194 -2.77 17.74 -1.33
C LYS A 194 -1.80 16.92 -0.48
N GLY A 195 -1.63 15.63 -0.80
CA GLY A 195 -0.70 14.75 -0.10
C GLY A 195 0.76 15.22 -0.26
N LEU A 196 1.19 15.51 -1.48
CA LEU A 196 2.54 16.01 -1.77
C LEU A 196 2.81 17.33 -1.06
N THR A 197 1.85 18.27 -1.12
CA THR A 197 1.95 19.57 -0.41
C THR A 197 2.09 19.36 1.10
N ALA A 198 1.28 18.47 1.68
CA ALA A 198 1.36 18.16 3.12
C ALA A 198 2.66 17.45 3.52
N ALA A 199 3.29 16.72 2.59
CA ALA A 199 4.60 16.10 2.78
C ALA A 199 5.77 17.09 2.65
N GLY A 200 5.48 18.39 2.35
CA GLY A 200 6.50 19.41 2.14
C GLY A 200 7.00 19.54 0.69
N LEU A 201 6.48 18.69 -0.21
CA LEU A 201 6.75 18.77 -1.64
C LEU A 201 5.70 19.71 -2.27
N SER A 202 5.97 21.02 -2.27
CA SER A 202 5.00 22.00 -2.77
C SER A 202 5.10 22.16 -4.30
N PRO A 203 4.16 21.62 -5.08
CA PRO A 203 4.13 21.87 -6.52
C PRO A 203 3.86 23.34 -6.87
N ALA A 204 3.32 24.13 -5.95
CA ALA A 204 3.12 25.57 -6.13
C ALA A 204 4.45 26.34 -6.28
N ALA A 205 5.55 25.84 -5.71
CA ALA A 205 6.88 26.40 -5.92
C ALA A 205 7.38 26.16 -7.37
N LEU A 206 6.73 25.27 -8.11
CA LEU A 206 7.04 24.92 -9.50
C LEU A 206 6.08 25.60 -10.49
N ALA A 207 5.15 26.47 -10.03
CA ALA A 207 4.27 27.20 -10.93
C ALA A 207 5.10 28.14 -11.83
N PRO A 208 5.18 27.89 -13.15
CA PRO A 208 6.00 28.71 -14.02
C PRO A 208 5.42 30.12 -14.12
N GLY A 209 6.27 31.13 -13.91
CA GLY A 209 5.96 32.48 -14.36
C GLY A 209 5.86 32.52 -15.88
N LYS A 210 5.33 33.59 -16.45
CA LYS A 210 5.12 33.73 -17.91
C LYS A 210 6.40 33.55 -18.76
N GLU A 211 7.57 33.60 -18.15
CA GLU A 211 8.90 33.53 -18.82
C GLU A 211 9.76 32.34 -18.36
N THR A 212 9.22 31.41 -17.58
CA THR A 212 9.98 30.25 -17.08
C THR A 212 9.64 28.99 -17.85
N GLY A 213 10.65 28.28 -18.32
CA GLY A 213 10.52 26.93 -18.84
C GLY A 213 10.52 25.90 -17.72
N VAL A 214 9.92 24.73 -17.96
CA VAL A 214 9.97 23.57 -17.07
C VAL A 214 10.90 22.53 -17.69
N PHE A 215 11.94 22.16 -16.95
CA PHE A 215 12.78 21.02 -17.31
C PHE A 215 12.21 19.76 -16.66
N LEU A 216 11.87 18.76 -17.47
CA LEU A 216 11.39 17.45 -17.03
C LEU A 216 12.48 16.42 -17.30
N SER A 217 12.90 15.72 -16.25
CA SER A 217 13.76 14.55 -16.36
C SER A 217 13.00 13.38 -15.77
N VAL A 218 12.57 12.47 -16.61
CA VAL A 218 11.84 11.25 -16.26
C VAL A 218 12.53 10.05 -16.88
N GLU A 219 12.37 8.88 -16.31
CA GLU A 219 12.87 7.65 -16.92
C GLU A 219 12.14 7.37 -18.25
N GLU A 220 12.78 6.63 -19.15
CA GLU A 220 12.32 6.47 -20.53
C GLU A 220 10.95 5.77 -20.62
N HIS A 221 10.64 4.89 -19.66
CA HIS A 221 9.35 4.20 -19.56
C HIS A 221 8.23 5.01 -18.89
N ASP A 222 8.54 6.19 -18.35
CA ASP A 222 7.57 7.11 -17.71
C ASP A 222 7.19 8.28 -18.65
N ARG A 223 7.63 8.25 -19.92
CA ARG A 223 7.38 9.28 -20.92
C ARG A 223 6.06 9.12 -21.66
#